data_173f95710ee04f84c19df15a338dabec
#
_entry.id   173f95710ee04f84c19df15a338dabec
#
_cell.length_a   1.000
_cell.length_b   1.000
_cell.length_c   1.000
_cell.angle_alpha   90.00
_cell.angle_beta   90.00
_cell.angle_gamma   90.00
#
_symmetry.space_group_name_H-M   'P 1'
#
loop_
_entity.id
_entity.type
_entity.pdbx_description
1 polymer ?
#
loop_
_entity_poly.entity_id
_entity_poly.type
_entity_poly.pdbx_seq_one_letter_code
_entity_poly.pdbx_strand_id
1 'polypeptide(L)'
;GMTGFIAFMVGSGELLDLDAGRIQVFFAGISLASFLVAWLIQATSAERILERLGIPGTLLVLPIATVAAGLLLALGAVLESLVIFAIAITLWRIPRWSVDENARRAALALVPDERRTRVSFLVDLLPVAIGLLLSAPLAIIAVVTGLSWITGIIVAVLAAVAIPLSIRVLRGW
;
A
#
# COMPACT_ATOMS: atom_id res chain seq x y z
N GLY A 1 -4.24 0.65 0.27
CA GLY A 1 -3.58 1.83 -0.17
C GLY A 1 -3.77 3.03 0.73
N MET A 2 -4.81 3.80 0.48
CA MET A 2 -5.07 5.10 1.16
C MET A 2 -5.36 4.92 2.66
N THR A 3 -6.11 3.90 3.03
CA THR A 3 -6.42 3.58 4.42
C THR A 3 -5.17 3.34 5.27
N GLY A 4 -4.19 2.58 4.74
CA GLY A 4 -2.93 2.35 5.44
C GLY A 4 -2.09 3.62 5.60
N PHE A 5 -2.13 4.52 4.60
CA PHE A 5 -1.48 5.80 4.69
C PHE A 5 -2.08 6.69 5.79
N ILE A 6 -3.41 6.74 5.90
CA ILE A 6 -4.09 7.51 6.93
C ILE A 6 -3.81 6.92 8.32
N ALA A 7 -3.87 5.59 8.47
CA ALA A 7 -3.50 4.93 9.71
C ALA A 7 -2.07 5.26 10.16
N PHE A 8 -1.13 5.28 9.21
CA PHE A 8 0.24 5.70 9.46
C PHE A 8 0.31 7.17 9.92
N MET A 9 -0.38 8.09 9.22
CA MET A 9 -0.35 9.52 9.55
C MET A 9 -0.94 9.80 10.94
N VAL A 10 -2.04 9.16 11.29
CA VAL A 10 -2.67 9.31 12.60
C VAL A 10 -1.75 8.76 13.70
N GLY A 11 -1.29 7.51 13.58
CA GLY A 11 -0.46 6.89 14.60
C GLY A 11 0.90 7.56 14.77
N SER A 12 1.57 7.95 13.67
CA SER A 12 2.84 8.67 13.78
C SER A 12 2.66 10.11 14.28
N GLY A 13 1.52 10.74 13.98
CA GLY A 13 1.20 12.07 14.47
C GLY A 13 1.06 12.12 15.99
N GLU A 14 0.39 11.13 16.57
CA GLU A 14 0.25 11.00 18.03
C GLU A 14 1.62 10.87 18.71
N LEU A 15 2.52 10.05 18.16
CA LEU A 15 3.87 9.82 18.70
C LEU A 15 4.82 11.03 18.53
N LEU A 16 4.53 11.93 17.59
CA LEU A 16 5.32 13.14 17.34
C LEU A 16 4.71 14.40 17.99
N ASP A 17 3.85 14.22 18.99
CA ASP A 17 3.17 15.30 19.73
C ASP A 17 2.36 16.24 18.81
N LEU A 18 1.91 15.76 17.66
CA LEU A 18 1.21 16.53 16.62
C LEU A 18 2.00 17.76 16.11
N ASP A 19 3.32 17.79 16.32
CA ASP A 19 4.20 18.81 15.76
C ASP A 19 4.29 18.67 14.24
N ALA A 20 3.70 19.61 13.53
CA ALA A 20 3.63 19.58 12.06
C ALA A 20 5.02 19.54 11.40
N GLY A 21 6.00 20.21 11.98
CA GLY A 21 7.37 20.22 11.45
C GLY A 21 8.04 18.86 11.57
N ARG A 22 7.94 18.21 12.72
CA ARG A 22 8.49 16.89 12.98
C ARG A 22 7.83 15.83 12.11
N ILE A 23 6.49 15.88 11.98
CA ILE A 23 5.72 14.97 11.11
C ILE A 23 6.18 15.12 9.66
N GLN A 24 6.34 16.35 9.16
CA GLN A 24 6.78 16.58 7.79
C GLN A 24 8.19 16.05 7.53
N VAL A 25 9.14 16.32 8.42
CA VAL A 25 10.53 15.83 8.29
C VAL A 25 10.57 14.30 8.31
N PHE A 26 9.88 13.68 9.26
CA PHE A 26 9.80 12.22 9.36
C PHE A 26 9.21 11.60 8.10
N PHE A 27 8.07 12.14 7.63
CA PHE A 27 7.38 11.67 6.44
C PHE A 27 8.21 11.89 5.16
N ALA A 28 8.86 13.05 5.02
CA ALA A 28 9.72 13.35 3.88
C ALA A 28 10.93 12.39 3.82
N GLY A 29 11.57 12.12 4.96
CA GLY A 29 12.69 11.20 5.07
C GLY A 29 12.32 9.78 4.66
N ILE A 30 11.21 9.24 5.19
CA ILE A 30 10.71 7.90 4.82
C ILE A 30 10.30 7.87 3.35
N SER A 31 9.67 8.92 2.84
CA SER A 31 9.25 8.98 1.45
C SER A 31 10.44 8.96 0.51
N LEU A 32 11.47 9.76 0.79
CA LEU A 32 12.70 9.79 0.02
C LEU A 32 13.41 8.43 0.03
N ALA A 33 13.59 7.85 1.21
CA ALA A 33 14.23 6.53 1.36
C ALA A 33 13.45 5.44 0.60
N SER A 34 12.12 5.39 0.77
CA SER A 34 11.26 4.42 0.07
C SER A 34 11.32 4.60 -1.44
N PHE A 35 11.35 5.85 -1.92
CA PHE A 35 11.44 6.16 -3.35
C PHE A 35 12.79 5.72 -3.94
N LEU A 36 13.90 6.02 -3.25
CA LEU A 36 15.24 5.61 -3.70
C LEU A 36 15.37 4.09 -3.77
N VAL A 37 14.88 3.37 -2.76
CA VAL A 37 14.90 1.89 -2.77
C VAL A 37 14.01 1.33 -3.88
N ALA A 38 12.81 1.86 -4.05
CA ALA A 38 11.90 1.44 -5.12
C ALA A 38 12.53 1.69 -6.52
N TRP A 39 13.14 2.85 -6.71
CA TRP A 39 13.86 3.17 -7.94
C TRP A 39 15.03 2.21 -8.20
N LEU A 40 15.81 1.91 -7.17
CA LEU A 40 16.92 0.95 -7.29
C LEU A 40 16.41 -0.44 -7.69
N ILE A 41 15.32 -0.92 -7.08
CA ILE A 41 14.70 -2.19 -7.44
C ILE A 41 14.19 -2.16 -8.87
N GLN A 42 13.56 -1.08 -9.31
CA GLN A 42 13.13 -0.93 -10.70
C GLN A 42 14.30 -1.00 -11.67
N ALA A 43 15.39 -0.30 -11.37
CA ALA A 43 16.55 -0.23 -12.24
C ALA A 43 17.34 -1.55 -12.34
N THR A 44 17.31 -2.39 -11.27
CA THR A 44 18.18 -3.57 -11.19
C THR A 44 17.45 -4.90 -11.27
N SER A 45 16.21 -4.98 -10.85
CA SER A 45 15.55 -6.25 -10.52
C SER A 45 14.13 -6.40 -11.05
N ALA A 46 13.49 -5.35 -11.55
CA ALA A 46 12.07 -5.41 -11.95
C ALA A 46 11.78 -6.47 -13.01
N GLU A 47 12.62 -6.56 -14.04
CA GLU A 47 12.50 -7.58 -15.11
C GLU A 47 12.62 -8.99 -14.54
N ARG A 48 13.65 -9.23 -13.73
CA ARG A 48 13.88 -10.56 -13.10
C ARG A 48 12.74 -10.98 -12.19
N ILE A 49 12.15 -10.03 -11.47
CA ILE A 49 10.99 -10.29 -10.61
C ILE A 49 9.80 -10.69 -11.48
N LEU A 50 9.55 -9.95 -12.56
CA LEU A 50 8.45 -10.23 -13.48
C LEU A 50 8.64 -11.57 -14.21
N GLU A 51 9.86 -11.89 -14.65
CA GLU A 51 10.18 -13.17 -15.28
C GLU A 51 9.98 -14.37 -14.35
N ARG A 52 10.39 -14.25 -13.07
CA ARG A 52 10.31 -15.34 -12.10
C ARG A 52 8.91 -15.56 -11.54
N LEU A 53 8.18 -14.49 -11.25
CA LEU A 53 6.86 -14.56 -10.63
C LEU A 53 5.73 -14.60 -11.67
N GLY A 54 6.01 -14.15 -12.90
CA GLY A 54 4.99 -13.89 -13.90
C GLY A 54 4.06 -12.72 -13.50
N ILE A 55 3.19 -12.30 -14.40
CA ILE A 55 2.19 -11.26 -14.11
C ILE A 55 1.30 -11.64 -12.91
N PRO A 56 0.76 -12.89 -12.83
CA PRO A 56 -0.06 -13.31 -11.71
C PRO A 56 0.62 -13.22 -10.36
N GLY A 57 1.85 -13.76 -10.24
CA GLY A 57 2.61 -13.73 -9.00
C GLY A 57 2.97 -12.31 -8.58
N THR A 58 3.31 -11.46 -9.54
CA THR A 58 3.67 -10.07 -9.31
C THR A 58 2.49 -9.26 -8.74
N LEU A 59 1.26 -9.50 -9.22
CA LEU A 59 0.06 -8.85 -8.70
C LEU A 59 -0.30 -9.28 -7.26
N LEU A 60 0.18 -10.43 -6.79
CA LEU A 60 -0.01 -10.88 -5.41
C LEU A 60 0.96 -10.24 -4.40
N VAL A 61 2.08 -9.73 -4.87
CA VAL A 61 3.11 -9.12 -3.98
C VAL A 61 2.53 -7.95 -3.19
N LEU A 62 1.76 -7.07 -3.83
CA LEU A 62 1.20 -5.89 -3.17
C LEU A 62 0.16 -6.25 -2.07
N PRO A 63 -0.85 -7.12 -2.30
CA PRO A 63 -1.74 -7.55 -1.23
C PRO A 63 -1.02 -8.20 -0.04
N ILE A 64 -0.04 -9.07 -0.29
CA ILE A 64 0.75 -9.71 0.78
C ILE A 64 1.55 -8.67 1.57
N ALA A 65 2.24 -7.76 0.88
CA ALA A 65 2.96 -6.66 1.53
C ALA A 65 2.02 -5.73 2.31
N THR A 66 0.78 -5.52 1.82
CA THR A 66 -0.23 -4.71 2.51
C THR A 66 -0.73 -5.39 3.79
N VAL A 67 -0.91 -6.71 3.80
CA VAL A 67 -1.24 -7.47 5.03
C VAL A 67 -0.12 -7.30 6.06
N ALA A 68 1.11 -7.56 5.67
CA ALA A 68 2.27 -7.43 6.56
C ALA A 68 2.42 -5.99 7.09
N ALA A 69 2.27 -4.99 6.22
CA ALA A 69 2.32 -3.59 6.61
C ALA A 69 1.19 -3.21 7.57
N GLY A 70 -0.03 -3.70 7.37
CA GLY A 70 -1.16 -3.47 8.26
C GLY A 70 -0.94 -4.04 9.67
N LEU A 71 -0.39 -5.26 9.75
CA LEU A 71 -0.03 -5.88 11.03
C LEU A 71 1.11 -5.11 11.73
N LEU A 72 2.12 -4.65 10.97
CA LEU A 72 3.18 -3.81 11.53
C LEU A 72 2.66 -2.43 11.97
N LEU A 73 1.70 -1.84 11.27
CA LEU A 73 1.05 -0.60 11.72
C LEU A 73 0.32 -0.80 13.05
N ALA A 74 -0.43 -1.89 13.19
CA ALA A 74 -1.09 -2.22 14.45
C ALA A 74 -0.07 -2.45 15.59
N LEU A 75 0.99 -3.19 15.32
CA LEU A 75 2.07 -3.43 16.27
C LEU A 75 2.80 -2.13 16.67
N GLY A 76 3.09 -1.27 15.68
CA GLY A 76 3.70 0.04 15.90
C GLY A 76 2.86 0.94 16.78
N ALA A 77 1.54 0.90 16.62
CA ALA A 77 0.60 1.65 17.46
C ALA A 77 0.58 1.11 18.91
N VAL A 78 0.60 -0.21 19.10
CA VAL A 78 0.62 -0.82 20.44
C VAL A 78 1.95 -0.60 21.16
N LEU A 79 3.08 -0.65 20.42
CA LEU A 79 4.42 -0.46 20.98
C LEU A 79 4.88 0.99 20.96
N GLU A 80 4.06 1.92 20.49
CA GLU A 80 4.37 3.36 20.35
C GLU A 80 5.71 3.61 19.65
N SER A 81 5.99 2.84 18.58
CA SER A 81 7.30 2.84 17.91
C SER A 81 7.27 3.45 16.53
N LEU A 82 7.87 4.64 16.38
CA LEU A 82 8.06 5.31 15.08
C LEU A 82 8.87 4.46 14.08
N VAL A 83 9.80 3.65 14.55
CA VAL A 83 10.62 2.78 13.70
C VAL A 83 9.74 1.70 13.05
N ILE A 84 8.82 1.10 13.81
CA ILE A 84 7.88 0.11 13.28
C ILE A 84 6.94 0.75 12.28
N PHE A 85 6.44 1.96 12.53
CA PHE A 85 5.66 2.74 11.57
C PHE A 85 6.45 3.00 10.28
N ALA A 86 7.72 3.39 10.39
CA ALA A 86 8.59 3.62 9.23
C ALA A 86 8.78 2.35 8.39
N ILE A 87 9.01 1.21 9.04
CA ILE A 87 9.14 -0.09 8.37
C ILE A 87 7.83 -0.47 7.67
N ALA A 88 6.69 -0.31 8.35
CA ALA A 88 5.38 -0.64 7.81
C ALA A 88 5.05 0.13 6.54
N ILE A 89 5.24 1.46 6.55
CA ILE A 89 4.94 2.29 5.37
C ILE A 89 5.92 2.02 4.22
N THR A 90 7.18 1.75 4.53
CA THR A 90 8.20 1.41 3.54
C THR A 90 7.90 0.07 2.88
N LEU A 91 7.54 -0.95 3.68
CA LEU A 91 7.14 -2.28 3.20
C LEU A 91 5.95 -2.24 2.24
N TRP A 92 5.01 -1.32 2.44
CA TRP A 92 3.89 -1.13 1.53
C TRP A 92 4.27 -0.31 0.29
N ARG A 93 5.08 0.75 0.44
CA ARG A 93 5.42 1.67 -0.66
C ARG A 93 6.33 1.05 -1.70
N ILE A 94 7.36 0.31 -1.26
CA ILE A 94 8.34 -0.26 -2.19
C ILE A 94 7.67 -1.18 -3.22
N PRO A 95 6.89 -2.24 -2.84
CA PRO A 95 6.23 -3.09 -3.83
C PRO A 95 5.25 -2.33 -4.72
N ARG A 96 4.54 -1.34 -4.17
CA ARG A 96 3.61 -0.53 -4.94
C ARG A 96 4.28 0.20 -6.09
N TRP A 97 5.42 0.83 -5.84
CA TRP A 97 6.09 1.65 -6.84
C TRP A 97 7.05 0.87 -7.73
N SER A 98 7.63 -0.23 -7.24
CA SER A 98 8.60 -1.01 -8.01
C SER A 98 8.00 -2.16 -8.79
N VAL A 99 7.03 -2.86 -8.23
CA VAL A 99 6.53 -4.15 -8.76
C VAL A 99 5.11 -4.02 -9.30
N ASP A 100 4.17 -3.50 -8.51
CA ASP A 100 2.75 -3.41 -8.86
C ASP A 100 2.52 -2.51 -10.09
N GLU A 101 3.17 -1.37 -10.14
CA GLU A 101 3.05 -0.43 -11.27
C GLU A 101 3.53 -1.07 -12.59
N ASN A 102 4.64 -1.80 -12.57
CA ASN A 102 5.16 -2.47 -13.75
C ASN A 102 4.25 -3.63 -14.19
N ALA A 103 3.73 -4.42 -13.24
CA ALA A 103 2.79 -5.49 -13.53
C ALA A 103 1.49 -4.96 -14.15
N ARG A 104 0.97 -3.85 -13.63
CA ARG A 104 -0.23 -3.20 -14.18
C ARG A 104 0.00 -2.69 -15.59
N ARG A 105 1.12 -2.05 -15.87
CA ARG A 105 1.49 -1.60 -17.22
C ARG A 105 1.60 -2.77 -18.18
N ALA A 106 2.25 -3.86 -17.77
CA ALA A 106 2.35 -5.08 -18.57
C ALA A 106 0.97 -5.70 -18.83
N ALA A 107 0.09 -5.76 -17.83
CA ALA A 107 -1.27 -6.25 -18.00
C ALA A 107 -2.11 -5.36 -18.93
N LEU A 108 -1.99 -4.03 -18.83
CA LEU A 108 -2.69 -3.10 -19.71
C LEU A 108 -2.20 -3.17 -21.16
N ALA A 109 -0.95 -3.55 -21.40
CA ALA A 109 -0.42 -3.76 -22.75
C ALA A 109 -1.09 -4.93 -23.49
N LEU A 110 -1.68 -5.88 -22.75
CA LEU A 110 -2.44 -7.00 -23.31
C LEU A 110 -3.88 -6.63 -23.70
N VAL A 111 -4.36 -5.46 -23.26
CA VAL A 111 -5.72 -4.99 -23.56
C VAL A 111 -5.75 -4.31 -24.93
N PRO A 112 -6.71 -4.64 -25.83
CA PRO A 112 -6.89 -3.97 -27.11
C PRO A 112 -7.03 -2.46 -26.94
N ASP A 113 -6.44 -1.69 -27.88
CA ASP A 113 -6.37 -0.23 -27.79
C ASP A 113 -7.74 0.44 -27.62
N GLU A 114 -8.77 -0.09 -28.28
CA GLU A 114 -10.15 0.42 -28.20
C GLU A 114 -10.74 0.39 -26.77
N ARG A 115 -10.29 -0.54 -25.93
CA ARG A 115 -10.79 -0.74 -24.56
C ARG A 115 -9.80 -0.26 -23.52
N ARG A 116 -8.55 -0.05 -23.87
CA ARG A 116 -7.44 0.27 -22.96
C ARG A 116 -7.74 1.50 -22.08
N THR A 117 -8.26 2.57 -22.66
CA THR A 117 -8.59 3.78 -21.90
C THR A 117 -9.66 3.54 -20.84
N ARG A 118 -10.71 2.78 -21.15
CA ARG A 118 -11.76 2.45 -20.17
C ARG A 118 -11.27 1.53 -19.06
N VAL A 119 -10.47 0.54 -19.42
CA VAL A 119 -9.89 -0.40 -18.45
C VAL A 119 -8.89 0.32 -17.57
N SER A 120 -8.01 1.16 -18.11
CA SER A 120 -7.07 1.97 -17.33
C SER A 120 -7.80 2.86 -16.32
N PHE A 121 -8.84 3.57 -16.77
CA PHE A 121 -9.66 4.41 -15.89
C PHE A 121 -10.26 3.59 -14.72
N LEU A 122 -10.83 2.43 -14.99
CA LEU A 122 -11.40 1.58 -13.95
C LEU A 122 -10.33 1.02 -12.99
N VAL A 123 -9.18 0.61 -13.51
CA VAL A 123 -8.08 0.03 -12.73
C VAL A 123 -7.38 1.10 -11.87
N ASP A 124 -7.27 2.32 -12.35
CA ASP A 124 -6.57 3.39 -11.65
C ASP A 124 -7.48 4.19 -10.72
N LEU A 125 -8.65 4.61 -11.20
CA LEU A 125 -9.53 5.52 -10.44
C LEU A 125 -10.43 4.79 -9.44
N LEU A 126 -10.99 3.64 -9.79
CA LEU A 126 -11.94 2.93 -8.94
C LEU A 126 -11.33 2.49 -7.59
N PRO A 127 -10.13 1.89 -7.56
CA PRO A 127 -9.49 1.54 -6.28
C PRO A 127 -9.12 2.76 -5.43
N VAL A 128 -8.78 3.88 -6.06
CA VAL A 128 -8.49 5.14 -5.34
C VAL A 128 -9.77 5.71 -4.74
N ALA A 129 -10.86 5.76 -5.51
CA ALA A 129 -12.15 6.27 -5.03
C ALA A 129 -12.70 5.42 -3.87
N ILE A 130 -12.72 4.10 -4.01
CA ILE A 130 -13.13 3.18 -2.94
C ILE A 130 -12.21 3.34 -1.72
N GLY A 131 -10.89 3.43 -1.93
CA GLY A 131 -9.93 3.63 -0.88
C GLY A 131 -10.17 4.92 -0.09
N LEU A 132 -10.49 6.02 -0.75
CA LEU A 132 -10.84 7.30 -0.12
C LEU A 132 -12.14 7.21 0.68
N LEU A 133 -13.19 6.64 0.09
CA LEU A 133 -14.49 6.48 0.74
C LEU A 133 -14.40 5.63 2.02
N LEU A 134 -13.60 4.57 2.02
CA LEU A 134 -13.40 3.70 3.18
C LEU A 134 -12.44 4.31 4.20
N SER A 135 -11.44 5.08 3.77
CA SER A 135 -10.41 5.60 4.67
C SER A 135 -10.87 6.77 5.51
N ALA A 136 -11.78 7.62 5.00
CA ALA A 136 -12.27 8.78 5.73
C ALA A 136 -13.01 8.41 7.04
N PRO A 137 -14.02 7.52 7.03
CA PRO A 137 -14.67 7.11 8.27
C PRO A 137 -13.74 6.35 9.22
N LEU A 138 -12.82 5.55 8.69
CA LEU A 138 -11.82 4.85 9.51
C LEU A 138 -10.86 5.81 10.22
N ALA A 139 -10.44 6.86 9.54
CA ALA A 139 -9.61 7.91 10.15
C ALA A 139 -10.37 8.63 11.29
N ILE A 140 -11.64 8.97 11.07
CA ILE A 140 -12.47 9.61 12.09
C ILE A 140 -12.61 8.68 13.31
N ILE A 141 -12.92 7.41 13.10
CA ILE A 141 -13.04 6.43 14.18
C ILE A 141 -11.72 6.34 14.95
N ALA A 142 -10.58 6.21 14.27
CA ALA A 142 -9.27 6.11 14.91
C ALA A 142 -8.96 7.32 15.78
N VAL A 143 -9.21 8.53 15.27
CA VAL A 143 -8.96 9.78 16.02
C VAL A 143 -9.91 9.92 17.21
N VAL A 144 -11.21 9.64 17.04
CA VAL A 144 -12.21 9.81 18.11
C VAL A 144 -12.05 8.76 19.20
N THR A 145 -11.67 7.54 18.86
CA THR A 145 -11.53 6.44 19.84
C THR A 145 -10.13 6.32 20.44
N GLY A 146 -9.11 6.98 19.86
CA GLY A 146 -7.71 6.79 20.24
C GLY A 146 -7.15 5.39 19.92
N LEU A 147 -7.90 4.59 19.15
CA LEU A 147 -7.58 3.19 18.85
C LEU A 147 -6.93 3.06 17.47
N SER A 148 -5.80 3.74 17.28
CA SER A 148 -5.05 3.76 16.01
C SER A 148 -4.64 2.36 15.52
N TRP A 149 -4.39 1.41 16.42
CA TRP A 149 -4.05 0.02 16.08
C TRP A 149 -5.16 -0.72 15.33
N ILE A 150 -6.44 -0.38 15.57
CA ILE A 150 -7.59 -1.01 14.89
C ILE A 150 -7.51 -0.73 13.37
N THR A 151 -7.07 0.45 12.98
CA THR A 151 -6.94 0.79 11.54
C THR A 151 -5.92 -0.09 10.84
N GLY A 152 -4.82 -0.44 11.51
CA GLY A 152 -3.82 -1.38 11.00
C GLY A 152 -4.41 -2.78 10.78
N ILE A 153 -5.19 -3.28 11.74
CA ILE A 153 -5.87 -4.58 11.61
C ILE A 153 -6.90 -4.57 10.47
N ILE A 154 -7.71 -3.52 10.36
CA ILE A 154 -8.69 -3.41 9.27
C ILE A 154 -7.99 -3.42 7.91
N VAL A 155 -6.87 -2.70 7.76
CA VAL A 155 -6.06 -2.72 6.54
C VAL A 155 -5.56 -4.13 6.23
N ALA A 156 -5.05 -4.85 7.22
CA ALA A 156 -4.57 -6.22 7.06
C ALA A 156 -5.70 -7.18 6.64
N VAL A 157 -6.87 -7.09 7.27
CA VAL A 157 -8.04 -7.93 6.95
C VAL A 157 -8.55 -7.65 5.53
N LEU A 158 -8.71 -6.38 5.16
CA LEU A 158 -9.15 -6.01 3.80
C LEU A 158 -8.16 -6.50 2.74
N ALA A 159 -6.86 -6.40 3.00
CA ALA A 159 -5.84 -6.91 2.10
C ALA A 159 -5.83 -8.44 2.04
N ALA A 160 -6.05 -9.13 3.17
CA ALA A 160 -6.16 -10.58 3.21
C ALA A 160 -7.36 -11.10 2.40
N VAL A 161 -8.50 -10.42 2.44
CA VAL A 161 -9.67 -10.74 1.62
C VAL A 161 -9.40 -10.52 0.12
N ALA A 162 -8.56 -9.55 -0.23
CA ALA A 162 -8.19 -9.31 -1.63
C ALA A 162 -7.33 -10.43 -2.23
N ILE A 163 -6.54 -11.17 -1.43
CA ILE A 163 -5.68 -12.25 -1.92
C ILE A 163 -6.47 -13.37 -2.62
N PRO A 164 -7.48 -14.01 -1.98
CA PRO A 164 -8.24 -15.07 -2.65
C PRO A 164 -9.04 -14.56 -3.86
N LEU A 165 -9.50 -13.32 -3.84
CA LEU A 165 -10.17 -12.71 -4.99
C LEU A 165 -9.20 -12.57 -6.18
N SER A 166 -7.99 -12.08 -5.92
CA SER A 166 -6.94 -11.99 -6.93
C SER A 166 -6.59 -13.37 -7.51
N ILE A 167 -6.44 -14.38 -6.66
CA ILE A 167 -6.16 -15.77 -7.11
C ILE A 167 -7.29 -16.32 -7.98
N ARG A 168 -8.56 -16.06 -7.63
CA ARG A 168 -9.71 -16.50 -8.43
C ARG A 168 -9.74 -15.86 -9.81
N VAL A 169 -9.49 -14.57 -9.88
CA VAL A 169 -9.41 -13.86 -11.17
C VAL A 169 -8.28 -14.42 -12.03
N LEU A 170 -7.12 -14.68 -11.43
CA LEU A 170 -5.97 -15.24 -12.14
C LEU A 170 -6.17 -16.69 -12.65
N ARG A 171 -7.01 -17.49 -11.96
CA ARG A 171 -7.36 -18.87 -12.42
C ARG A 171 -8.42 -18.89 -13.52
N GLY A 172 -9.14 -17.80 -13.70
CA GLY A 172 -10.14 -17.64 -14.75
C GLY A 172 -9.58 -17.15 -16.09
N TRP A 173 -8.29 -16.85 -16.12
CA TRP A 173 -7.53 -16.50 -17.33
C TRP A 173 -6.70 -17.68 -17.79
#